data_8441ec1978acbdf5402f3b16fd4fbe60
#
_entry.id   8441ec1978acbdf5402f3b16fd4fbe60
#
_cell.length_a   1.000
_cell.length_b   1.000
_cell.length_c   1.000
_cell.angle_alpha   90.00
_cell.angle_beta   90.00
_cell.angle_gamma   90.00
#
_symmetry.space_group_name_H-M   'P 1'
#
loop_
_entity.id
_entity.type
_entity.pdbx_description
1 polymer ?
#
loop_
_entity_poly.entity_id
_entity_poly.type
_entity_poly.pdbx_seq_one_letter_code
_entity_poly.pdbx_strand_id
1 'polypeptide(L)'
;MIRRTLLTLASLITFALPAFAQKEIVVWHAYRGEEKEAFEKVVAAFNQASAGKGIRATTLAVPFDAFADKISAAVPRGKGPDVFIYAQDRLGGWIEAGNTVEPLDFFLDASIKARFLPTTMEAMTYGGSTYGLPLNFKVITMIYNKKLVPAPPKTSTELVQVAKKLTDKGSGRFGLAYAYSDFYYHAALLNGFGGKVFDRSRNPTLNAPENVRSLEQLLKWQKTDGILPAEPSSALIKSLFNEGKAGIVFSGPWFLGEIAQGVSYGLAPLPTLVEAGNKPMRPWMTVEGMFIAAPSKNKEAAYELIKYVTDLQAARTMALEGRQTPANKNVYTDPKVAADPVLKAFFEQVKVAVPMPNLPEMTMVWSPATTAMNTVVKGTARPKEALDGAQAAVQADVARLRGKK
;
A
#
# COMPACT_ATOMS: atom_id res chain seq x y z
N MET A 1 16.16 63.25 65.73
CA MET A 1 15.05 62.49 65.13
C MET A 1 15.56 61.75 63.90
N ILE A 2 15.86 60.48 64.03
CA ILE A 2 16.39 59.64 62.97
C ILE A 2 15.26 58.70 62.50
N ARG A 3 14.72 58.89 61.32
CA ARG A 3 13.74 58.01 60.69
C ARG A 3 14.48 56.80 60.07
N ARG A 4 14.26 55.60 60.58
CA ARG A 4 14.67 54.35 59.99
C ARG A 4 13.65 53.93 58.95
N THR A 5 14.07 53.86 57.69
CA THR A 5 13.29 53.31 56.58
C THR A 5 13.60 51.81 56.50
N LEU A 6 12.63 50.94 56.78
CA LEU A 6 12.71 49.52 56.56
C LEU A 6 12.44 49.22 55.06
N LEU A 7 13.43 48.79 54.31
CA LEU A 7 13.23 48.17 53.00
C LEU A 7 12.89 46.71 53.17
N THR A 8 11.63 46.35 52.86
CA THR A 8 11.16 44.97 52.73
C THR A 8 11.60 44.39 51.38
N LEU A 9 12.56 43.48 51.35
CA LEU A 9 12.99 42.74 50.18
C LEU A 9 11.96 41.61 49.93
N ALA A 10 11.07 41.77 48.92
CA ALA A 10 10.14 40.73 48.47
C ALA A 10 10.95 39.76 47.56
N SER A 11 11.30 38.59 48.05
CA SER A 11 11.91 37.51 47.26
C SER A 11 10.83 36.88 46.34
N LEU A 12 10.86 37.19 45.06
CA LEU A 12 10.15 36.45 44.03
C LEU A 12 10.76 35.06 43.91
N ILE A 13 10.11 34.05 44.46
CA ILE A 13 10.39 32.64 44.21
C ILE A 13 9.82 32.32 42.80
N THR A 14 10.63 32.39 41.78
CA THR A 14 10.31 31.85 40.47
C THR A 14 10.32 30.32 40.54
N PHE A 15 9.12 29.70 40.58
CA PHE A 15 9.00 28.28 40.33
C PHE A 15 9.41 28.00 38.86
N ALA A 16 10.64 27.56 38.66
CA ALA A 16 11.05 26.96 37.41
C ALA A 16 10.30 25.63 37.27
N LEU A 17 9.24 25.62 36.46
CA LEU A 17 8.62 24.39 36.03
C LEU A 17 9.73 23.55 35.34
N PRO A 18 9.88 22.27 35.66
CA PRO A 18 10.84 21.42 34.98
C PRO A 18 10.49 21.43 33.48
N ALA A 19 11.35 22.00 32.67
CA ALA A 19 11.28 21.87 31.22
C ALA A 19 11.53 20.39 30.93
N PHE A 20 10.48 19.59 30.76
CA PHE A 20 10.62 18.23 30.23
C PHE A 20 11.32 18.38 28.88
N ALA A 21 12.50 17.74 28.73
CA ALA A 21 13.17 17.68 27.45
C ALA A 21 12.20 17.11 26.42
N GLN A 22 11.86 17.91 25.39
CA GLN A 22 10.92 17.55 24.37
C GLN A 22 11.47 16.33 23.61
N LYS A 23 10.71 15.23 23.58
CA LYS A 23 11.01 14.03 22.78
C LYS A 23 10.52 14.29 21.35
N GLU A 24 11.47 14.42 20.43
CA GLU A 24 11.17 14.58 19.01
C GLU A 24 11.14 13.21 18.34
N ILE A 25 10.03 12.93 17.61
CA ILE A 25 9.81 11.70 16.85
C ILE A 25 9.85 12.05 15.37
N VAL A 26 10.82 11.50 14.65
CA VAL A 26 10.95 11.65 13.20
C VAL A 26 10.19 10.54 12.50
N VAL A 27 9.29 10.90 11.57
CA VAL A 27 8.48 9.96 10.79
C VAL A 27 8.84 10.05 9.31
N TRP A 28 9.23 8.93 8.71
CA TRP A 28 9.39 8.86 7.25
C TRP A 28 8.18 8.20 6.60
N HIS A 29 7.71 8.76 5.47
CA HIS A 29 6.61 8.23 4.69
C HIS A 29 6.79 8.55 3.20
N ALA A 30 5.98 7.92 2.34
CA ALA A 30 6.00 8.16 0.89
C ALA A 30 4.73 8.86 0.38
N TYR A 31 3.91 9.42 1.25
CA TYR A 31 2.66 10.09 0.89
C TYR A 31 2.90 11.38 0.10
N ARG A 32 1.98 11.67 -0.82
CA ARG A 32 1.99 12.84 -1.71
C ARG A 32 0.57 13.38 -1.89
N GLY A 33 0.43 14.63 -2.32
CA GLY A 33 -0.88 15.25 -2.54
C GLY A 33 -1.79 15.14 -1.31
N GLU A 34 -3.06 14.82 -1.53
CA GLU A 34 -4.09 14.72 -0.49
C GLU A 34 -3.73 13.73 0.62
N GLU A 35 -3.07 12.61 0.30
CA GLU A 35 -2.60 11.63 1.31
C GLU A 35 -1.64 12.29 2.30
N LYS A 36 -0.69 13.08 1.78
CA LYS A 36 0.31 13.79 2.59
C LYS A 36 -0.35 14.85 3.46
N GLU A 37 -1.22 15.68 2.87
CA GLU A 37 -1.91 16.76 3.59
C GLU A 37 -2.76 16.22 4.74
N ALA A 38 -3.52 15.14 4.49
CA ALA A 38 -4.32 14.49 5.52
C ALA A 38 -3.45 13.89 6.64
N PHE A 39 -2.35 13.24 6.28
CA PHE A 39 -1.42 12.68 7.26
C PHE A 39 -0.74 13.76 8.11
N GLU A 40 -0.26 14.84 7.49
CA GLU A 40 0.35 15.96 8.20
C GLU A 40 -0.65 16.67 9.14
N LYS A 41 -1.93 16.76 8.76
CA LYS A 41 -3.02 17.23 9.61
C LYS A 41 -3.21 16.34 10.85
N VAL A 42 -3.17 15.01 10.67
CA VAL A 42 -3.25 14.06 11.79
C VAL A 42 -2.05 14.21 12.73
N VAL A 43 -0.84 14.35 12.18
CA VAL A 43 0.38 14.56 12.99
C VAL A 43 0.34 15.91 13.72
N ALA A 44 -0.17 16.95 13.10
CA ALA A 44 -0.37 18.25 13.76
C ALA A 44 -1.35 18.15 14.94
N ALA A 45 -2.45 17.41 14.78
CA ALA A 45 -3.39 17.16 15.87
C ALA A 45 -2.77 16.31 17.00
N PHE A 46 -1.95 15.31 16.68
CA PHE A 46 -1.14 14.59 17.67
C PHE A 46 -0.24 15.53 18.44
N ASN A 47 0.48 16.42 17.77
CA ASN A 47 1.39 17.38 18.42
C ASN A 47 0.67 18.30 19.41
N GLN A 48 -0.56 18.71 19.09
CA GLN A 48 -1.41 19.48 20.02
C GLN A 48 -1.83 18.64 21.23
N ALA A 49 -2.29 17.41 21.00
CA ALA A 49 -2.75 16.51 22.06
C ALA A 49 -1.61 16.03 22.98
N SER A 50 -0.40 15.93 22.47
CA SER A 50 0.78 15.42 23.19
C SER A 50 1.69 16.51 23.77
N ALA A 51 1.35 17.79 23.59
CA ALA A 51 2.17 18.92 24.05
C ALA A 51 2.45 18.84 25.57
N GLY A 52 1.43 18.50 26.38
CA GLY A 52 1.58 18.32 27.82
C GLY A 52 2.46 17.14 28.26
N LYS A 53 2.70 16.20 27.34
CA LYS A 53 3.60 15.03 27.54
C LYS A 53 5.03 15.32 27.07
N GLY A 54 5.30 16.50 26.48
CA GLY A 54 6.59 16.84 25.88
C GLY A 54 6.96 15.98 24.67
N ILE A 55 5.98 15.47 23.91
CA ILE A 55 6.22 14.67 22.72
C ILE A 55 5.82 15.50 21.49
N ARG A 56 6.68 15.52 20.48
CA ARG A 56 6.44 16.16 19.18
C ARG A 56 6.88 15.23 18.05
N ALA A 57 6.06 15.13 17.01
CA ALA A 57 6.38 14.41 15.78
C ALA A 57 6.65 15.39 14.63
N THR A 58 7.63 15.04 13.80
CA THR A 58 7.94 15.70 12.53
C THR A 58 7.92 14.67 11.39
N THR A 59 7.54 15.09 10.18
CA THR A 59 7.40 14.20 9.02
C THR A 59 8.42 14.51 7.94
N LEU A 60 8.91 13.49 7.25
CA LEU A 60 9.74 13.61 6.07
C LEU A 60 9.17 12.72 4.95
N ALA A 61 8.71 13.34 3.87
CA ALA A 61 8.31 12.62 2.68
C ALA A 61 9.54 12.15 1.89
N VAL A 62 9.58 10.86 1.56
CA VAL A 62 10.64 10.21 0.77
C VAL A 62 10.01 9.63 -0.49
N PRO A 63 10.58 9.82 -1.69
CA PRO A 63 10.07 9.21 -2.90
C PRO A 63 9.93 7.68 -2.77
N PHE A 64 8.79 7.14 -3.18
CA PHE A 64 8.44 5.72 -2.98
C PHE A 64 9.49 4.78 -3.55
N ASP A 65 9.98 5.05 -4.78
CA ASP A 65 10.92 4.18 -5.49
C ASP A 65 12.28 4.00 -4.76
N ALA A 66 12.68 5.01 -3.98
CA ALA A 66 13.93 4.98 -3.19
C ALA A 66 13.71 4.60 -1.73
N PHE A 67 12.45 4.47 -1.28
CA PHE A 67 12.15 4.45 0.14
C PHE A 67 12.55 3.15 0.83
N ALA A 68 12.26 1.99 0.23
CA ALA A 68 12.63 0.70 0.79
C ALA A 68 14.15 0.56 0.98
N ASP A 69 14.92 0.99 -0.03
CA ASP A 69 16.38 0.95 0.01
C ASP A 69 16.92 1.91 1.05
N LYS A 70 16.32 3.10 1.16
CA LYS A 70 16.69 4.08 2.18
C LYS A 70 16.44 3.57 3.60
N ILE A 71 15.30 2.89 3.86
CA ILE A 71 15.01 2.24 5.14
C ILE A 71 16.08 1.19 5.43
N SER A 72 16.29 0.25 4.50
CA SER A 72 17.23 -0.86 4.66
C SER A 72 18.68 -0.40 4.87
N ALA A 73 19.06 0.74 4.27
CA ALA A 73 20.41 1.28 4.42
C ALA A 73 20.60 2.12 5.69
N ALA A 74 19.62 2.95 6.08
CA ALA A 74 19.78 3.94 7.14
C ALA A 74 19.35 3.43 8.52
N VAL A 75 18.22 2.71 8.59
CA VAL A 75 17.63 2.32 9.89
C VAL A 75 18.56 1.41 10.71
N PRO A 76 19.11 0.30 10.18
CA PRO A 76 19.97 -0.58 10.98
C PRO A 76 21.22 0.10 11.53
N ARG A 77 21.62 1.23 10.92
CA ARG A 77 22.79 2.03 11.31
C ARG A 77 22.45 3.14 12.31
N GLY A 78 21.20 3.24 12.76
CA GLY A 78 20.71 4.32 13.62
C GLY A 78 20.69 5.71 12.97
N LYS A 79 20.65 5.77 11.62
CA LYS A 79 20.57 7.01 10.82
C LYS A 79 19.19 7.18 10.16
N GLY A 80 18.24 6.35 10.55
CA GLY A 80 16.86 6.39 10.09
C GLY A 80 15.96 7.25 10.99
N PRO A 81 14.64 7.22 10.73
CA PRO A 81 13.62 7.85 11.57
C PRO A 81 13.37 7.03 12.84
N ASP A 82 12.54 7.56 13.75
CA ASP A 82 11.97 6.78 14.85
C ASP A 82 10.82 5.88 14.39
N VAL A 83 10.01 6.39 13.44
CA VAL A 83 8.85 5.70 12.85
C VAL A 83 8.91 5.80 11.33
N PHE A 84 8.50 4.75 10.63
CA PHE A 84 8.31 4.81 9.19
C PHE A 84 7.04 4.08 8.75
N ILE A 85 6.46 4.54 7.65
CA ILE A 85 5.25 3.96 7.06
C ILE A 85 5.64 3.26 5.77
N TYR A 86 5.39 1.95 5.69
CA TYR A 86 5.67 1.18 4.48
C TYR A 86 4.75 -0.04 4.35
N ALA A 87 4.74 -0.64 3.16
CA ALA A 87 4.02 -1.87 2.87
C ALA A 87 4.65 -3.10 3.57
N GLN A 88 3.82 -4.04 3.99
CA GLN A 88 4.24 -5.23 4.75
C GLN A 88 5.13 -6.21 3.98
N ASP A 89 5.18 -6.14 2.64
CA ASP A 89 5.95 -7.08 1.80
C ASP A 89 7.45 -7.12 2.12
N ARG A 90 7.98 -6.06 2.72
CA ARG A 90 9.39 -5.97 3.15
C ARG A 90 9.63 -6.45 4.58
N LEU A 91 8.55 -6.66 5.36
CA LEU A 91 8.65 -6.92 6.80
C LEU A 91 9.55 -8.11 7.15
N GLY A 92 9.31 -9.26 6.53
CA GLY A 92 10.12 -10.44 6.77
C GLY A 92 11.59 -10.24 6.43
N GLY A 93 11.88 -9.54 5.31
CA GLY A 93 13.25 -9.21 4.92
C GLY A 93 13.95 -8.30 5.93
N TRP A 94 13.27 -7.30 6.48
CA TRP A 94 13.81 -6.42 7.51
C TRP A 94 14.06 -7.12 8.84
N ILE A 95 13.17 -8.05 9.22
CA ILE A 95 13.32 -8.83 10.46
C ILE A 95 14.51 -9.77 10.33
N GLU A 96 14.63 -10.49 9.23
CA GLU A 96 15.74 -11.42 8.99
C GLU A 96 17.11 -10.71 8.83
N ALA A 97 17.12 -9.50 8.28
CA ALA A 97 18.32 -8.66 8.22
C ALA A 97 18.73 -8.12 9.60
N GLY A 98 17.80 -8.05 10.53
CA GLY A 98 18.01 -7.56 11.90
C GLY A 98 18.04 -6.04 12.02
N ASN A 99 17.81 -5.56 13.25
CA ASN A 99 17.95 -4.16 13.67
C ASN A 99 17.21 -3.12 12.80
N THR A 100 16.12 -3.52 12.14
CA THR A 100 15.32 -2.58 11.31
C THR A 100 13.99 -2.23 11.96
N VAL A 101 13.24 -3.22 12.42
CA VAL A 101 11.91 -3.05 13.01
C VAL A 101 11.85 -3.58 14.43
N GLU A 102 11.16 -2.84 15.28
CA GLU A 102 10.94 -3.22 16.68
C GLU A 102 9.68 -4.05 16.82
N PRO A 103 9.68 -5.21 17.55
CA PRO A 103 8.45 -5.92 17.88
C PRO A 103 7.61 -5.08 18.85
N LEU A 104 6.29 -5.04 18.58
CA LEU A 104 5.35 -4.24 19.36
C LEU A 104 4.63 -5.01 20.48
N ASP A 105 4.91 -6.32 20.65
CA ASP A 105 4.17 -7.17 21.59
C ASP A 105 4.17 -6.65 23.02
N PHE A 106 5.26 -6.00 23.45
CA PHE A 106 5.34 -5.37 24.76
C PHE A 106 4.38 -4.20 24.96
N PHE A 107 4.05 -3.50 23.88
CA PHE A 107 3.18 -2.31 23.89
C PHE A 107 1.71 -2.64 23.60
N LEU A 108 1.44 -3.80 22.96
CA LEU A 108 0.13 -4.13 22.39
C LEU A 108 -0.76 -4.83 23.40
N ASP A 109 -1.93 -4.25 23.64
CA ASP A 109 -3.03 -4.91 24.30
C ASP A 109 -4.12 -5.39 23.32
N ALA A 110 -5.04 -6.22 23.83
CA ALA A 110 -6.14 -6.77 23.05
C ALA A 110 -7.08 -5.68 22.49
N SER A 111 -7.26 -4.57 23.21
CA SER A 111 -8.17 -3.48 22.81
C SER A 111 -7.63 -2.73 21.59
N ILE A 112 -6.31 -2.56 21.49
CA ILE A 112 -5.65 -1.98 20.31
C ILE A 112 -5.79 -2.90 19.12
N LYS A 113 -5.46 -4.20 19.29
CA LYS A 113 -5.61 -5.19 18.19
C LYS A 113 -7.05 -5.25 17.67
N ALA A 114 -8.03 -5.17 18.54
CA ALA A 114 -9.46 -5.22 18.19
C ALA A 114 -9.97 -4.05 17.32
N ARG A 115 -9.22 -2.96 17.20
CA ARG A 115 -9.59 -1.82 16.34
C ARG A 115 -9.53 -2.16 14.85
N PHE A 116 -8.70 -3.10 14.46
CA PHE A 116 -8.31 -3.33 13.07
C PHE A 116 -9.08 -4.49 12.42
N LEU A 117 -9.09 -4.47 11.09
CA LEU A 117 -9.49 -5.64 10.30
C LEU A 117 -8.50 -6.79 10.58
N PRO A 118 -8.97 -8.00 10.92
CA PRO A 118 -8.08 -9.11 11.31
C PRO A 118 -6.96 -9.40 10.30
N THR A 119 -7.30 -9.40 9.00
CA THR A 119 -6.33 -9.64 7.91
C THR A 119 -5.23 -8.58 7.84
N THR A 120 -5.51 -7.33 8.22
CA THR A 120 -4.50 -6.27 8.25
C THR A 120 -3.56 -6.41 9.45
N MET A 121 -4.06 -6.89 10.59
CA MET A 121 -3.21 -7.22 11.74
C MET A 121 -2.31 -8.43 11.46
N GLU A 122 -2.85 -9.46 10.78
CA GLU A 122 -2.07 -10.62 10.35
C GLU A 122 -0.90 -10.20 9.44
N ALA A 123 -1.13 -9.26 8.52
CA ALA A 123 -0.09 -8.72 7.64
C ALA A 123 1.07 -8.03 8.40
N MET A 124 0.83 -7.52 9.62
CA MET A 124 1.85 -6.92 10.49
C MET A 124 2.54 -7.94 11.39
N THR A 125 2.21 -9.23 11.28
CA THR A 125 2.73 -10.29 12.13
C THR A 125 3.71 -11.16 11.35
N TYR A 126 4.85 -11.46 11.94
CA TYR A 126 5.87 -12.35 11.40
C TYR A 126 6.49 -13.18 12.53
N GLY A 127 6.66 -14.50 12.32
CA GLY A 127 7.26 -15.39 13.33
C GLY A 127 6.53 -15.42 14.67
N GLY A 128 5.24 -15.07 14.70
CA GLY A 128 4.41 -15.03 15.92
C GLY A 128 4.38 -13.68 16.64
N SER A 129 5.25 -12.73 16.27
CA SER A 129 5.30 -11.37 16.85
C SER A 129 4.69 -10.33 15.92
N THR A 130 4.11 -9.28 16.48
CA THR A 130 3.55 -8.13 15.78
C THR A 130 4.60 -7.01 15.72
N TYR A 131 4.86 -6.47 14.53
CA TYR A 131 5.91 -5.46 14.32
C TYR A 131 5.41 -4.08 13.95
N GLY A 132 4.14 -3.92 13.64
CA GLY A 132 3.56 -2.63 13.28
C GLY A 132 2.08 -2.56 13.60
N LEU A 133 1.53 -1.34 13.61
CA LEU A 133 0.08 -1.15 13.55
C LEU A 133 -0.32 -0.86 12.09
N PRO A 134 -1.34 -1.56 11.56
CA PRO A 134 -1.79 -1.32 10.21
C PRO A 134 -2.49 0.04 10.11
N LEU A 135 -2.06 0.87 9.17
CA LEU A 135 -2.62 2.20 8.93
C LEU A 135 -3.70 2.15 7.86
N ASN A 136 -3.33 1.71 6.66
CA ASN A 136 -4.23 1.59 5.52
C ASN A 136 -4.03 0.25 4.82
N PHE A 137 -5.05 -0.23 4.12
CA PHE A 137 -4.87 -1.26 3.11
C PHE A 137 -4.99 -0.68 1.71
N LYS A 138 -4.33 -1.29 0.73
CA LYS A 138 -4.41 -0.88 -0.67
C LYS A 138 -4.67 -2.10 -1.56
N VAL A 139 -5.62 -1.95 -2.47
CA VAL A 139 -5.94 -2.92 -3.52
C VAL A 139 -6.16 -2.17 -4.82
N ILE A 140 -5.91 -2.81 -5.96
CA ILE A 140 -6.40 -2.28 -7.23
C ILE A 140 -7.86 -2.67 -7.42
N THR A 141 -8.62 -1.80 -8.07
CA THR A 141 -10.00 -2.01 -8.46
C THR A 141 -10.23 -1.48 -9.87
N MET A 142 -11.42 -1.59 -10.40
CA MET A 142 -11.81 -1.00 -11.69
C MET A 142 -12.23 0.44 -11.48
N ILE A 143 -11.60 1.36 -12.21
CA ILE A 143 -11.95 2.77 -12.31
C ILE A 143 -12.43 3.01 -13.74
N TYR A 144 -13.62 3.55 -13.94
CA TYR A 144 -14.17 3.72 -15.26
C TYR A 144 -14.68 5.14 -15.51
N ASN A 145 -14.53 5.61 -16.74
CA ASN A 145 -15.05 6.90 -17.17
C ASN A 145 -16.54 6.77 -17.44
N LYS A 146 -17.40 7.42 -16.63
CA LYS A 146 -18.87 7.34 -16.73
C LYS A 146 -19.44 7.84 -18.04
N LYS A 147 -18.74 8.74 -18.74
CA LYS A 147 -19.15 9.22 -20.06
C LYS A 147 -18.96 8.17 -21.15
N LEU A 148 -17.97 7.27 -21.00
CA LEU A 148 -17.64 6.25 -21.99
C LEU A 148 -18.21 4.88 -21.63
N VAL A 149 -18.33 4.60 -20.34
CA VAL A 149 -18.77 3.33 -19.77
C VAL A 149 -19.95 3.62 -18.82
N PRO A 150 -21.20 3.62 -19.29
CA PRO A 150 -22.37 3.93 -18.47
C PRO A 150 -22.59 2.95 -17.31
N ALA A 151 -22.21 1.68 -17.51
CA ALA A 151 -22.27 0.63 -16.49
C ALA A 151 -20.96 -0.18 -16.50
N PRO A 152 -20.34 -0.43 -15.33
CA PRO A 152 -19.11 -1.20 -15.27
C PRO A 152 -19.34 -2.68 -15.63
N PRO A 153 -18.45 -3.30 -16.44
CA PRO A 153 -18.54 -4.71 -16.77
C PRO A 153 -18.32 -5.59 -15.53
N LYS A 154 -19.10 -6.65 -15.38
CA LYS A 154 -19.03 -7.59 -14.24
C LYS A 154 -18.22 -8.84 -14.53
N THR A 155 -18.04 -9.17 -15.80
CA THR A 155 -17.31 -10.36 -16.25
C THR A 155 -16.22 -9.98 -17.25
N SER A 156 -15.22 -10.85 -17.40
CA SER A 156 -14.17 -10.69 -18.43
C SER A 156 -14.73 -10.63 -19.84
N THR A 157 -15.81 -11.35 -20.12
CA THR A 157 -16.51 -11.28 -21.41
C THR A 157 -17.13 -9.91 -21.65
N GLU A 158 -17.87 -9.37 -20.68
CA GLU A 158 -18.42 -8.02 -20.76
C GLU A 158 -17.33 -6.95 -20.88
N LEU A 159 -16.24 -7.11 -20.10
CA LEU A 159 -15.07 -6.22 -20.18
C LEU A 159 -14.51 -6.15 -21.59
N VAL A 160 -14.27 -7.31 -22.21
CA VAL A 160 -13.74 -7.38 -23.58
C VAL A 160 -14.72 -6.76 -24.58
N GLN A 161 -16.04 -7.01 -24.46
CA GLN A 161 -17.05 -6.42 -25.31
C GLN A 161 -17.09 -4.89 -25.22
N VAL A 162 -17.07 -4.34 -24.01
CA VAL A 162 -17.04 -2.89 -23.78
C VAL A 162 -15.74 -2.30 -24.29
N ALA A 163 -14.62 -2.93 -23.96
CA ALA A 163 -13.30 -2.44 -24.34
C ALA A 163 -13.08 -2.44 -25.86
N LYS A 164 -13.53 -3.47 -26.59
CA LYS A 164 -13.46 -3.52 -28.07
C LYS A 164 -14.26 -2.39 -28.73
N LYS A 165 -15.45 -2.07 -28.20
CA LYS A 165 -16.27 -0.96 -28.73
C LYS A 165 -15.61 0.41 -28.57
N LEU A 166 -14.81 0.58 -27.52
CA LEU A 166 -14.14 1.85 -27.19
C LEU A 166 -12.75 1.98 -27.80
N THR A 167 -12.13 0.85 -28.17
CA THR A 167 -10.76 0.85 -28.70
C THR A 167 -10.75 1.26 -30.15
N ASP A 168 -9.97 2.31 -30.42
CA ASP A 168 -9.61 2.78 -31.76
C ASP A 168 -8.13 3.18 -31.73
N LYS A 169 -7.30 2.25 -32.18
CA LYS A 169 -5.85 2.42 -32.15
C LYS A 169 -5.37 3.57 -33.04
N GLY A 170 -6.11 3.86 -34.11
CA GLY A 170 -5.79 4.95 -35.03
C GLY A 170 -5.89 6.33 -34.37
N SER A 171 -6.85 6.51 -33.46
CA SER A 171 -7.02 7.74 -32.67
C SER A 171 -6.39 7.65 -31.26
N GLY A 172 -5.65 6.59 -30.95
CA GLY A 172 -4.99 6.39 -29.66
C GLY A 172 -5.97 6.14 -28.51
N ARG A 173 -7.18 5.60 -28.79
CA ARG A 173 -8.17 5.27 -27.76
C ARG A 173 -8.13 3.79 -27.42
N PHE A 174 -8.28 3.49 -26.12
CA PHE A 174 -8.29 2.13 -25.58
C PHE A 174 -9.44 1.93 -24.62
N GLY A 175 -10.14 0.81 -24.76
CA GLY A 175 -11.23 0.49 -23.84
C GLY A 175 -10.73 0.14 -22.43
N LEU A 176 -9.55 -0.49 -22.35
CA LEU A 176 -8.88 -0.85 -21.10
C LEU A 176 -7.43 -0.36 -21.14
N ALA A 177 -6.97 0.27 -20.05
CA ALA A 177 -5.57 0.63 -19.84
C ALA A 177 -5.16 0.38 -18.39
N TYR A 178 -4.07 -0.33 -18.15
CA TYR A 178 -3.49 -0.52 -16.83
C TYR A 178 -2.03 -0.99 -16.94
N ALA A 179 -1.27 -0.92 -15.86
CA ALA A 179 0.15 -1.29 -15.85
C ALA A 179 0.34 -2.83 -15.89
N TYR A 180 -0.16 -3.47 -16.92
CA TYR A 180 -0.28 -4.92 -17.03
C TYR A 180 1.08 -5.66 -17.11
N SER A 181 2.18 -4.97 -17.35
CA SER A 181 3.54 -5.53 -17.31
C SER A 181 4.20 -5.42 -15.92
N ASP A 182 3.53 -4.78 -14.97
CA ASP A 182 3.94 -4.77 -13.57
C ASP A 182 3.30 -5.96 -12.84
N PHE A 183 4.13 -6.72 -12.12
CA PHE A 183 3.70 -7.94 -11.46
C PHE A 183 2.67 -7.71 -10.36
N TYR A 184 2.70 -6.55 -9.69
CA TYR A 184 1.68 -6.17 -8.71
C TYR A 184 0.28 -6.10 -9.34
N TYR A 185 0.15 -5.48 -10.50
CA TYR A 185 -1.12 -5.38 -11.21
C TYR A 185 -1.55 -6.71 -11.83
N HIS A 186 -0.58 -7.49 -12.32
CA HIS A 186 -0.84 -8.81 -12.90
C HIS A 186 -1.34 -9.81 -11.86
N ALA A 187 -0.98 -9.65 -10.58
CA ALA A 187 -1.41 -10.54 -9.50
C ALA A 187 -2.93 -10.72 -9.43
N ALA A 188 -3.72 -9.75 -9.88
CA ALA A 188 -5.17 -9.87 -9.96
C ALA A 188 -5.64 -11.01 -10.88
N LEU A 189 -4.98 -11.17 -12.04
CA LEU A 189 -5.20 -12.29 -12.95
C LEU A 189 -4.61 -13.58 -12.37
N LEU A 190 -3.35 -13.56 -11.96
CA LEU A 190 -2.63 -14.70 -11.41
C LEU A 190 -3.44 -15.39 -10.30
N ASN A 191 -3.84 -14.64 -9.27
CA ASN A 191 -4.63 -15.19 -8.17
C ASN A 191 -6.06 -15.58 -8.60
N GLY A 192 -6.63 -14.86 -9.57
CA GLY A 192 -7.95 -15.16 -10.15
C GLY A 192 -7.97 -16.52 -10.86
N PHE A 193 -6.90 -16.89 -11.55
CA PHE A 193 -6.71 -18.23 -12.12
C PHE A 193 -6.38 -19.30 -11.08
N GLY A 194 -6.19 -18.93 -9.81
CA GLY A 194 -5.83 -19.84 -8.71
C GLY A 194 -4.33 -20.00 -8.55
N GLY A 195 -3.53 -19.21 -9.25
CA GLY A 195 -2.08 -19.19 -9.15
C GLY A 195 -1.59 -18.65 -7.80
N LYS A 196 -0.33 -18.91 -7.51
CA LYS A 196 0.36 -18.47 -6.30
C LYS A 196 1.83 -18.18 -6.61
N VAL A 197 2.43 -17.34 -5.77
CA VAL A 197 3.88 -17.08 -5.83
C VAL A 197 4.67 -18.11 -5.05
N PHE A 198 4.13 -18.57 -3.93
CA PHE A 198 4.72 -19.60 -3.06
C PHE A 198 3.71 -20.67 -2.72
N ASP A 199 4.20 -21.89 -2.50
CA ASP A 199 3.44 -22.98 -1.88
C ASP A 199 3.39 -22.81 -0.35
N ARG A 200 2.74 -23.76 0.34
CA ARG A 200 2.63 -23.76 1.81
C ARG A 200 3.99 -23.93 2.51
N SER A 201 4.96 -24.51 1.83
CA SER A 201 6.33 -24.71 2.32
C SER A 201 7.25 -23.54 1.94
N ARG A 202 6.68 -22.43 1.45
CA ARG A 202 7.38 -21.21 0.99
C ARG A 202 8.30 -21.45 -0.20
N ASN A 203 8.10 -22.50 -0.99
CA ASN A 203 8.84 -22.68 -2.24
C ASN A 203 8.20 -21.86 -3.34
N PRO A 204 9.00 -21.23 -4.23
CA PRO A 204 8.48 -20.49 -5.37
C PRO A 204 7.68 -21.40 -6.31
N THR A 205 6.58 -20.86 -6.85
CA THR A 205 5.67 -21.57 -7.78
C THR A 205 5.31 -20.71 -8.99
N LEU A 206 6.25 -19.85 -9.43
CA LEU A 206 5.99 -18.88 -10.51
C LEU A 206 5.61 -19.54 -11.83
N ASN A 207 6.11 -20.72 -12.13
CA ASN A 207 5.85 -21.44 -13.37
C ASN A 207 4.69 -22.46 -13.30
N ALA A 208 3.86 -22.39 -12.25
CA ALA A 208 2.67 -23.22 -12.10
C ALA A 208 1.70 -23.02 -13.29
N PRO A 209 0.95 -24.06 -13.71
CA PRO A 209 0.05 -23.97 -14.87
C PRO A 209 -0.96 -22.82 -14.76
N GLU A 210 -1.42 -22.49 -13.55
CA GLU A 210 -2.34 -21.40 -13.28
C GLU A 210 -1.72 -20.04 -13.61
N ASN A 211 -0.45 -19.85 -13.25
CA ASN A 211 0.31 -18.64 -13.53
C ASN A 211 0.57 -18.48 -15.03
N VAL A 212 0.87 -19.59 -15.73
CA VAL A 212 1.02 -19.60 -17.18
C VAL A 212 -0.28 -19.14 -17.84
N ARG A 213 -1.44 -19.74 -17.47
CA ARG A 213 -2.74 -19.37 -18.02
C ARG A 213 -3.09 -17.89 -17.77
N SER A 214 -2.65 -17.32 -16.64
CA SER A 214 -2.90 -15.90 -16.35
C SER A 214 -2.15 -14.99 -17.32
N LEU A 215 -0.94 -15.33 -17.72
CA LEU A 215 -0.17 -14.60 -18.75
C LEU A 215 -0.74 -14.83 -20.15
N GLU A 216 -1.21 -16.04 -20.47
CA GLU A 216 -1.91 -16.31 -21.73
C GLU A 216 -3.17 -15.47 -21.85
N GLN A 217 -3.93 -15.29 -20.76
CA GLN A 217 -5.09 -14.42 -20.74
C GLN A 217 -4.72 -12.95 -20.96
N LEU A 218 -3.62 -12.48 -20.36
CA LEU A 218 -3.10 -11.13 -20.61
C LEU A 218 -2.73 -10.94 -22.08
N LEU A 219 -2.02 -11.89 -22.68
CA LEU A 219 -1.66 -11.84 -24.10
C LEU A 219 -2.90 -11.87 -24.99
N LYS A 220 -3.93 -12.62 -24.63
CA LYS A 220 -5.20 -12.62 -25.37
C LYS A 220 -5.80 -11.21 -25.38
N TRP A 221 -5.88 -10.53 -24.23
CA TRP A 221 -6.38 -9.14 -24.18
C TRP A 221 -5.52 -8.16 -24.96
N GLN A 222 -4.18 -8.32 -24.91
CA GLN A 222 -3.24 -7.43 -25.61
C GLN A 222 -3.19 -7.68 -27.13
N LYS A 223 -3.00 -8.92 -27.55
CA LYS A 223 -2.71 -9.29 -28.95
C LYS A 223 -3.98 -9.65 -29.71
N THR A 224 -4.79 -10.58 -29.19
CA THR A 224 -5.95 -11.13 -29.90
C THR A 224 -7.15 -10.19 -29.81
N ASP A 225 -7.50 -9.73 -28.63
CA ASP A 225 -8.61 -8.81 -28.43
C ASP A 225 -8.22 -7.36 -28.74
N GLY A 226 -6.95 -7.03 -28.61
CA GLY A 226 -6.35 -5.76 -28.98
C GLY A 226 -6.83 -4.56 -28.17
N ILE A 227 -7.31 -4.79 -26.94
CA ILE A 227 -8.01 -3.80 -26.10
C ILE A 227 -7.06 -2.98 -25.21
N LEU A 228 -5.77 -3.32 -25.18
CA LEU A 228 -4.74 -2.70 -24.34
C LEU A 228 -3.76 -1.86 -25.16
N PRO A 229 -3.23 -0.75 -24.64
CA PRO A 229 -2.12 -0.03 -25.27
C PRO A 229 -0.85 -0.90 -25.33
N ALA A 230 0.03 -0.62 -26.29
CA ALA A 230 1.27 -1.41 -26.48
C ALA A 230 2.25 -1.25 -25.30
N GLU A 231 2.34 -0.04 -24.75
CA GLU A 231 3.24 0.29 -23.65
C GLU A 231 2.44 0.76 -22.43
N PRO A 232 2.41 -0.02 -21.35
CA PRO A 232 1.54 0.23 -20.21
C PRO A 232 2.21 1.08 -19.12
N SER A 233 2.87 2.19 -19.46
CA SER A 233 3.46 3.06 -18.45
C SER A 233 2.38 3.80 -17.65
N SER A 234 2.65 4.05 -16.36
CA SER A 234 1.73 4.80 -15.49
C SER A 234 1.42 6.20 -16.04
N ALA A 235 2.43 6.87 -16.63
CA ALA A 235 2.26 8.18 -17.25
C ALA A 235 1.28 8.13 -18.45
N LEU A 236 1.42 7.12 -19.33
CA LEU A 236 0.51 6.94 -20.45
C LEU A 236 -0.92 6.63 -19.98
N ILE A 237 -1.08 5.75 -19.00
CA ILE A 237 -2.39 5.37 -18.46
C ILE A 237 -3.11 6.59 -17.88
N LYS A 238 -2.39 7.41 -17.10
CA LYS A 238 -2.90 8.67 -16.56
C LYS A 238 -3.35 9.63 -17.67
N SER A 239 -2.51 9.85 -18.69
CA SER A 239 -2.84 10.73 -19.82
C SER A 239 -4.08 10.22 -20.56
N LEU A 240 -4.13 8.94 -20.92
CA LEU A 240 -5.27 8.35 -21.63
C LEU A 240 -6.58 8.50 -20.84
N PHE A 241 -6.57 8.27 -19.53
CA PHE A 241 -7.77 8.39 -18.73
C PHE A 241 -8.26 9.83 -18.60
N ASN A 242 -7.35 10.76 -18.33
CA ASN A 242 -7.66 12.18 -18.17
C ASN A 242 -8.11 12.86 -19.47
N GLU A 243 -7.60 12.39 -20.62
CA GLU A 243 -8.00 12.87 -21.95
C GLU A 243 -9.29 12.19 -22.47
N GLY A 244 -9.89 11.29 -21.70
CA GLY A 244 -11.07 10.53 -22.16
C GLY A 244 -10.75 9.52 -23.26
N LYS A 245 -9.50 9.09 -23.37
CA LYS A 245 -9.01 8.09 -24.32
C LYS A 245 -8.94 6.68 -23.74
N ALA A 246 -9.06 6.52 -22.42
CA ALA A 246 -9.25 5.23 -21.78
C ALA A 246 -10.64 5.15 -21.15
N GLY A 247 -11.40 4.07 -21.46
CA GLY A 247 -12.71 3.82 -20.87
C GLY A 247 -12.63 3.27 -19.47
N ILE A 248 -11.70 2.35 -19.25
CA ILE A 248 -11.50 1.61 -17.99
C ILE A 248 -10.02 1.58 -17.65
N VAL A 249 -9.72 1.75 -16.35
CA VAL A 249 -8.39 1.60 -15.78
C VAL A 249 -8.47 0.64 -14.58
N PHE A 250 -7.50 -0.26 -14.42
CA PHE A 250 -7.29 -1.01 -13.20
C PHE A 250 -6.19 -0.32 -12.39
N SER A 251 -6.54 0.25 -11.24
CA SER A 251 -5.59 0.93 -10.37
C SER A 251 -6.09 1.01 -8.93
N GLY A 252 -5.24 1.50 -8.05
CA GLY A 252 -5.54 1.65 -6.64
C GLY A 252 -5.89 3.09 -6.23
N PRO A 253 -6.07 3.36 -4.92
CA PRO A 253 -6.46 4.67 -4.41
C PRO A 253 -5.46 5.79 -4.79
N TRP A 254 -4.19 5.46 -4.99
CA TRP A 254 -3.16 6.43 -5.44
C TRP A 254 -3.46 7.08 -6.79
N PHE A 255 -4.23 6.41 -7.67
CA PHE A 255 -4.58 6.94 -8.97
C PHE A 255 -5.67 8.01 -8.89
N LEU A 256 -6.49 8.01 -7.84
CA LEU A 256 -7.61 8.94 -7.71
C LEU A 256 -7.14 10.39 -7.61
N GLY A 257 -6.05 10.63 -6.88
CA GLY A 257 -5.40 11.95 -6.79
C GLY A 257 -4.73 12.42 -8.10
N GLU A 258 -4.62 11.53 -9.10
CA GLU A 258 -4.06 11.84 -10.43
C GLU A 258 -5.14 12.09 -11.50
N ILE A 259 -6.42 11.89 -11.16
CA ILE A 259 -7.54 12.11 -12.07
C ILE A 259 -7.80 13.63 -12.20
N ALA A 260 -7.81 14.11 -13.43
CA ALA A 260 -8.00 15.52 -13.70
C ALA A 260 -9.40 16.00 -13.26
N GLN A 261 -9.48 17.22 -12.76
CA GLN A 261 -10.73 17.86 -12.41
C GLN A 261 -11.71 17.87 -13.61
N GLY A 262 -12.96 17.49 -13.36
CA GLY A 262 -14.00 17.43 -14.41
C GLY A 262 -14.12 16.06 -15.11
N VAL A 263 -13.21 15.12 -14.86
CA VAL A 263 -13.38 13.73 -15.31
C VAL A 263 -14.43 13.04 -14.43
N SER A 264 -15.55 12.66 -15.04
CA SER A 264 -16.61 11.91 -14.34
C SER A 264 -16.24 10.42 -14.32
N TYR A 265 -15.92 9.89 -13.15
CA TYR A 265 -15.53 8.49 -13.00
C TYR A 265 -16.38 7.74 -11.96
N GLY A 266 -16.34 6.43 -12.03
CA GLY A 266 -16.90 5.52 -11.05
C GLY A 266 -15.91 4.41 -10.71
N LEU A 267 -16.14 3.74 -9.60
CA LEU A 267 -15.39 2.57 -9.16
C LEU A 267 -16.31 1.35 -9.09
N ALA A 268 -15.76 0.19 -9.40
CA ALA A 268 -16.41 -1.09 -9.21
C ALA A 268 -15.35 -2.18 -8.92
N PRO A 269 -15.72 -3.30 -8.29
CA PRO A 269 -14.84 -4.45 -8.20
C PRO A 269 -14.35 -4.89 -9.59
N LEU A 270 -13.13 -5.46 -9.63
CA LEU A 270 -12.59 -6.10 -10.83
C LEU A 270 -13.54 -7.22 -11.28
N PRO A 271 -13.67 -7.46 -12.60
CA PRO A 271 -14.61 -8.42 -13.13
C PRO A 271 -14.27 -9.86 -12.75
N THR A 272 -15.25 -10.75 -12.80
CA THR A 272 -15.02 -12.19 -12.71
C THR A 272 -14.42 -12.72 -14.01
N LEU A 273 -13.54 -13.70 -13.91
CA LEU A 273 -12.87 -14.35 -15.03
C LEU A 273 -13.71 -15.55 -15.48
N VAL A 274 -14.40 -15.42 -16.60
CA VAL A 274 -15.15 -16.53 -17.22
C VAL A 274 -14.19 -17.67 -17.57
N GLU A 275 -13.01 -17.34 -18.07
CA GLU A 275 -11.95 -18.27 -18.47
C GLU A 275 -11.35 -19.06 -17.29
N ALA A 276 -11.53 -18.55 -16.07
CA ALA A 276 -11.11 -19.23 -14.83
C ALA A 276 -12.28 -19.93 -14.10
N GLY A 277 -13.40 -20.18 -14.79
CA GLY A 277 -14.61 -20.80 -14.22
C GLY A 277 -15.42 -19.83 -13.35
N ASN A 278 -15.59 -18.61 -13.81
CA ASN A 278 -16.31 -17.51 -13.15
C ASN A 278 -15.76 -17.14 -11.77
N LYS A 279 -14.43 -17.23 -11.58
CA LYS A 279 -13.77 -16.81 -10.35
C LYS A 279 -13.50 -15.30 -10.41
N PRO A 280 -13.57 -14.58 -9.28
CA PRO A 280 -13.22 -13.16 -9.25
C PRO A 280 -11.75 -12.94 -9.61
N MET A 281 -11.44 -11.81 -10.26
CA MET A 281 -10.07 -11.30 -10.24
C MET A 281 -9.71 -10.95 -8.79
N ARG A 282 -8.54 -11.41 -8.33
CA ARG A 282 -8.15 -11.34 -6.93
C ARG A 282 -6.84 -10.55 -6.79
N PRO A 283 -6.88 -9.23 -6.70
CA PRO A 283 -5.68 -8.43 -6.55
C PRO A 283 -4.98 -8.74 -5.23
N TRP A 284 -3.70 -8.42 -5.15
CA TRP A 284 -3.05 -8.35 -3.86
C TRP A 284 -3.64 -7.24 -3.00
N MET A 285 -3.83 -7.55 -1.72
CA MET A 285 -4.02 -6.56 -0.67
C MET A 285 -2.64 -6.24 -0.08
N THR A 286 -2.23 -5.00 -0.20
CA THR A 286 -1.09 -4.44 0.50
C THR A 286 -1.58 -3.74 1.76
N VAL A 287 -0.87 -3.89 2.86
CA VAL A 287 -1.16 -3.18 4.12
C VAL A 287 0.03 -2.28 4.43
N GLU A 288 -0.23 -0.98 4.50
CA GLU A 288 0.75 -0.03 5.01
C GLU A 288 0.74 -0.06 6.52
N GLY A 289 1.86 -0.42 7.10
CA GLY A 289 2.09 -0.42 8.54
C GLY A 289 2.88 0.78 8.99
N MET A 290 2.63 1.21 10.21
CA MET A 290 3.52 2.10 10.95
C MET A 290 4.44 1.26 11.80
N PHE A 291 5.74 1.37 11.55
CA PHE A 291 6.79 0.58 12.19
C PHE A 291 7.67 1.47 13.06
N ILE A 292 8.04 1.00 14.25
CA ILE A 292 9.07 1.63 15.08
C ILE A 292 10.42 1.10 14.60
N ALA A 293 11.37 2.00 14.35
CA ALA A 293 12.74 1.62 14.04
C ALA A 293 13.40 0.98 15.27
N ALA A 294 14.01 -0.20 15.12
CA ALA A 294 14.66 -0.91 16.22
C ALA A 294 15.72 -0.07 16.96
N PRO A 295 16.55 0.77 16.28
CA PRO A 295 17.52 1.64 16.93
C PRO A 295 16.93 2.89 17.60
N SER A 296 15.61 3.17 17.47
CA SER A 296 15.00 4.35 18.09
C SER A 296 15.20 4.33 19.61
N LYS A 297 15.57 5.48 20.15
CA LYS A 297 15.69 5.71 21.61
C LYS A 297 14.37 6.21 22.22
N ASN A 298 13.35 6.46 21.40
CA ASN A 298 12.07 7.07 21.78
C ASN A 298 10.89 6.11 21.58
N LYS A 299 11.09 4.79 21.80
CA LYS A 299 10.12 3.75 21.41
C LYS A 299 8.74 3.94 22.03
N GLU A 300 8.64 4.31 23.33
CA GLU A 300 7.37 4.58 23.99
C GLU A 300 6.64 5.78 23.38
N ALA A 301 7.39 6.87 23.10
CA ALA A 301 6.80 8.05 22.47
C ALA A 301 6.41 7.79 21.01
N ALA A 302 7.21 6.99 20.28
CA ALA A 302 6.89 6.51 18.95
C ALA A 302 5.62 5.64 18.94
N TYR A 303 5.44 4.77 19.94
CA TYR A 303 4.24 3.97 20.07
C TYR A 303 3.00 4.83 20.38
N GLU A 304 3.10 5.86 21.25
CA GLU A 304 2.00 6.82 21.48
C GLU A 304 1.57 7.50 20.16
N LEU A 305 2.52 7.89 19.31
CA LEU A 305 2.21 8.43 17.99
C LEU A 305 1.49 7.41 17.10
N ILE A 306 2.01 6.19 16.97
CA ILE A 306 1.42 5.14 16.14
C ILE A 306 0.00 4.82 16.61
N LYS A 307 -0.21 4.71 17.93
CA LYS A 307 -1.53 4.47 18.52
C LYS A 307 -2.53 5.58 18.21
N TYR A 308 -2.08 6.85 18.23
CA TYR A 308 -2.92 8.01 17.89
C TYR A 308 -3.25 8.05 16.39
N VAL A 309 -2.24 7.91 15.53
CA VAL A 309 -2.42 7.99 14.07
C VAL A 309 -3.30 6.85 13.53
N THR A 310 -3.41 5.75 14.25
CA THR A 310 -4.26 4.61 13.90
C THR A 310 -5.59 4.56 14.66
N ASP A 311 -5.93 5.60 15.40
CA ASP A 311 -7.22 5.68 16.09
C ASP A 311 -8.40 5.98 15.14
N LEU A 312 -9.61 6.02 15.68
CA LEU A 312 -10.81 6.23 14.89
C LEU A 312 -10.86 7.63 14.24
N GLN A 313 -10.42 8.67 14.96
CA GLN A 313 -10.50 10.04 14.45
C GLN A 313 -9.45 10.29 13.37
N ALA A 314 -8.23 9.79 13.57
CA ALA A 314 -7.19 9.82 12.56
C ALA A 314 -7.59 9.02 11.31
N ALA A 315 -8.10 7.80 11.50
CA ALA A 315 -8.63 6.98 10.42
C ALA A 315 -9.73 7.70 9.62
N ARG A 316 -10.62 8.42 10.30
CA ARG A 316 -11.66 9.22 9.65
C ARG A 316 -11.08 10.34 8.79
N THR A 317 -10.09 11.07 9.30
CA THR A 317 -9.39 12.12 8.53
C THR A 317 -8.69 11.53 7.32
N MET A 318 -7.94 10.42 7.48
CA MET A 318 -7.27 9.73 6.39
C MET A 318 -8.26 9.22 5.33
N ALA A 319 -9.43 8.72 5.73
CA ALA A 319 -10.44 8.25 4.79
C ALA A 319 -11.06 9.39 3.97
N LEU A 320 -11.54 10.43 4.64
CA LEU A 320 -12.37 11.47 4.00
C LEU A 320 -11.55 12.54 3.29
N GLU A 321 -10.38 12.89 3.81
CA GLU A 321 -9.52 13.93 3.27
C GLU A 321 -8.35 13.36 2.46
N GLY A 322 -7.76 12.25 2.92
CA GLY A 322 -6.63 11.60 2.26
C GLY A 322 -7.01 10.52 1.25
N ARG A 323 -8.31 10.24 1.06
CA ARG A 323 -8.81 9.18 0.16
C ARG A 323 -8.19 7.80 0.43
N GLN A 324 -7.80 7.56 1.68
CA GLN A 324 -7.22 6.30 2.10
C GLN A 324 -8.29 5.28 2.51
N THR A 325 -7.87 4.02 2.60
CA THR A 325 -8.69 2.91 3.07
C THR A 325 -8.16 2.42 4.42
N PRO A 326 -8.57 3.05 5.54
CA PRO A 326 -7.99 2.76 6.85
C PRO A 326 -8.20 1.32 7.28
N ALA A 327 -7.18 0.76 7.95
CA ALA A 327 -7.25 -0.57 8.54
C ALA A 327 -8.12 -0.61 9.82
N ASN A 328 -8.38 0.54 10.44
CA ASN A 328 -9.28 0.66 11.57
C ASN A 328 -10.73 0.41 11.13
N LYS A 329 -11.26 -0.78 11.48
CA LYS A 329 -12.58 -1.23 11.02
C LYS A 329 -13.74 -0.36 11.50
N ASN A 330 -13.57 0.33 12.63
CA ASN A 330 -14.64 1.12 13.23
C ASN A 330 -14.95 2.39 12.42
N VAL A 331 -14.02 2.84 11.56
CA VAL A 331 -14.26 4.01 10.71
C VAL A 331 -15.37 3.77 9.68
N TYR A 332 -15.60 2.53 9.28
CA TYR A 332 -16.64 2.16 8.30
C TYR A 332 -18.06 2.22 8.87
N THR A 333 -18.21 2.45 10.18
CA THR A 333 -19.51 2.77 10.79
C THR A 333 -19.81 4.28 10.79
N ASP A 334 -18.85 5.14 10.43
CA ASP A 334 -19.10 6.57 10.25
C ASP A 334 -20.00 6.78 9.02
N PRO A 335 -21.15 7.50 9.15
CA PRO A 335 -22.09 7.67 8.04
C PRO A 335 -21.48 8.30 6.80
N LYS A 336 -20.51 9.20 6.92
CA LYS A 336 -19.84 9.84 5.79
C LYS A 336 -18.91 8.87 5.07
N VAL A 337 -18.19 8.04 5.81
CA VAL A 337 -17.31 7.00 5.25
C VAL A 337 -18.14 5.90 4.59
N ALA A 338 -19.20 5.44 5.25
CA ALA A 338 -20.10 4.39 4.73
C ALA A 338 -20.84 4.83 3.47
N ALA A 339 -21.15 6.13 3.32
CA ALA A 339 -21.80 6.70 2.16
C ALA A 339 -20.84 7.01 1.00
N ASP A 340 -19.52 7.00 1.22
CA ASP A 340 -18.53 7.31 0.18
C ASP A 340 -18.44 6.16 -0.85
N PRO A 341 -18.80 6.37 -2.12
CA PRO A 341 -18.82 5.32 -3.13
C PRO A 341 -17.42 4.80 -3.48
N VAL A 342 -16.38 5.61 -3.28
CA VAL A 342 -14.98 5.23 -3.53
C VAL A 342 -14.52 4.24 -2.47
N LEU A 343 -14.68 4.61 -1.20
CA LEU A 343 -14.30 3.75 -0.07
C LEU A 343 -15.09 2.44 -0.08
N LYS A 344 -16.40 2.51 -0.43
CA LYS A 344 -17.24 1.33 -0.60
C LYS A 344 -16.71 0.37 -1.67
N ALA A 345 -16.30 0.89 -2.83
CA ALA A 345 -15.78 0.05 -3.92
C ALA A 345 -14.48 -0.66 -3.53
N PHE A 346 -13.55 0.02 -2.86
CA PHE A 346 -12.33 -0.61 -2.35
C PHE A 346 -12.63 -1.64 -1.26
N PHE A 347 -13.60 -1.35 -0.38
CA PHE A 347 -14.01 -2.28 0.66
C PHE A 347 -14.67 -3.54 0.07
N GLU A 348 -15.45 -3.43 -1.00
CA GLU A 348 -15.99 -4.60 -1.71
C GLU A 348 -14.87 -5.40 -2.40
N GLN A 349 -13.89 -4.73 -3.01
CA GLN A 349 -12.78 -5.39 -3.66
C GLN A 349 -11.89 -6.17 -2.68
N VAL A 350 -11.67 -5.63 -1.48
CA VAL A 350 -10.79 -6.28 -0.49
C VAL A 350 -11.34 -7.61 0.01
N LYS A 351 -12.65 -7.83 -0.06
CA LYS A 351 -13.29 -9.10 0.35
C LYS A 351 -12.79 -10.32 -0.44
N VAL A 352 -12.36 -10.09 -1.68
CA VAL A 352 -11.83 -11.15 -2.56
C VAL A 352 -10.32 -11.04 -2.79
N ALA A 353 -9.68 -10.02 -2.26
CA ALA A 353 -8.24 -9.80 -2.40
C ALA A 353 -7.42 -10.89 -1.69
N VAL A 354 -6.17 -11.01 -2.08
CA VAL A 354 -5.20 -11.93 -1.46
C VAL A 354 -4.18 -11.08 -0.72
N PRO A 355 -3.95 -11.31 0.58
CA PRO A 355 -2.85 -10.67 1.30
C PRO A 355 -1.53 -10.91 0.57
N MET A 356 -0.80 -9.84 0.26
CA MET A 356 0.53 -9.96 -0.33
C MET A 356 1.48 -10.59 0.69
N PRO A 357 2.29 -11.59 0.31
CA PRO A 357 3.19 -12.25 1.24
C PRO A 357 4.17 -11.26 1.89
N ASN A 358 4.36 -11.37 3.21
CA ASN A 358 5.36 -10.61 3.97
C ASN A 358 6.65 -11.41 4.24
N LEU A 359 6.90 -12.43 3.42
CA LEU A 359 8.05 -13.32 3.51
C LEU A 359 9.34 -12.65 3.02
N PRO A 360 10.51 -12.96 3.61
CA PRO A 360 11.80 -12.48 3.08
C PRO A 360 12.01 -12.85 1.61
N GLU A 361 11.57 -14.03 1.22
CA GLU A 361 11.64 -14.57 -0.15
C GLU A 361 10.86 -13.70 -1.16
N MET A 362 9.86 -12.93 -0.72
CA MET A 362 9.06 -12.08 -1.62
C MET A 362 9.92 -11.00 -2.30
N THR A 363 10.96 -10.51 -1.63
CA THR A 363 11.86 -9.51 -2.22
C THR A 363 12.61 -10.01 -3.45
N MET A 364 12.78 -11.33 -3.56
CA MET A 364 13.49 -11.99 -4.67
C MET A 364 12.59 -12.24 -5.89
N VAL A 365 11.27 -12.12 -5.71
CA VAL A 365 10.28 -12.40 -6.76
C VAL A 365 10.14 -11.23 -7.74
N TRP A 366 10.21 -10.00 -7.26
CA TRP A 366 9.83 -8.82 -8.03
C TRP A 366 10.56 -8.69 -9.36
N SER A 367 11.88 -8.68 -9.33
CA SER A 367 12.69 -8.49 -10.54
C SER A 367 12.55 -9.65 -11.56
N PRO A 368 12.68 -10.93 -11.16
CA PRO A 368 12.50 -12.04 -12.11
C PRO A 368 11.08 -12.11 -12.69
N ALA A 369 10.04 -11.90 -11.89
CA ALA A 369 8.67 -11.92 -12.37
C ALA A 369 8.37 -10.77 -13.34
N THR A 370 8.80 -9.55 -13.02
CA THR A 370 8.65 -8.40 -13.91
C THR A 370 9.41 -8.58 -15.22
N THR A 371 10.62 -9.14 -15.16
CA THR A 371 11.41 -9.47 -16.36
C THR A 371 10.68 -10.48 -17.24
N ALA A 372 10.15 -11.57 -16.65
CA ALA A 372 9.38 -12.57 -17.37
C ALA A 372 8.15 -11.96 -18.06
N MET A 373 7.40 -11.12 -17.35
CA MET A 373 6.25 -10.44 -17.93
C MET A 373 6.61 -9.54 -19.10
N ASN A 374 7.67 -8.73 -18.95
CA ASN A 374 8.15 -7.85 -20.02
C ASN A 374 8.57 -8.62 -21.27
N THR A 375 9.27 -9.76 -21.14
CA THR A 375 9.65 -10.60 -22.28
C THR A 375 8.43 -11.21 -22.98
N VAL A 376 7.43 -11.64 -22.23
CA VAL A 376 6.17 -12.17 -22.76
C VAL A 376 5.38 -11.09 -23.50
N VAL A 377 5.20 -9.91 -22.90
CA VAL A 377 4.46 -8.79 -23.50
C VAL A 377 5.12 -8.31 -24.79
N LYS A 378 6.45 -8.24 -24.83
CA LYS A 378 7.23 -7.91 -26.03
C LYS A 378 7.20 -9.01 -27.09
N GLY A 379 6.79 -10.23 -26.73
CA GLY A 379 6.73 -11.38 -27.63
C GLY A 379 8.09 -12.04 -27.87
N THR A 380 9.07 -11.81 -27.00
CA THR A 380 10.41 -12.39 -27.08
C THR A 380 10.54 -13.75 -26.40
N ALA A 381 9.56 -14.13 -25.56
CA ALA A 381 9.45 -15.46 -24.96
C ALA A 381 7.98 -15.88 -24.82
N ARG A 382 7.72 -17.19 -24.81
CA ARG A 382 6.40 -17.73 -24.48
C ARG A 382 6.16 -17.69 -22.96
N PRO A 383 4.90 -17.60 -22.47
CA PRO A 383 4.58 -17.51 -21.04
C PRO A 383 5.27 -18.57 -20.19
N LYS A 384 5.18 -19.84 -20.58
CA LYS A 384 5.80 -20.95 -19.84
C LYS A 384 7.33 -20.81 -19.74
N GLU A 385 7.98 -20.50 -20.84
CA GLU A 385 9.43 -20.34 -20.91
C GLU A 385 9.94 -19.18 -20.06
N ALA A 386 9.27 -18.03 -20.14
CA ALA A 386 9.61 -16.86 -19.32
C ALA A 386 9.43 -17.14 -17.82
N LEU A 387 8.34 -17.82 -17.44
CA LEU A 387 8.08 -18.18 -16.06
C LEU A 387 9.01 -19.28 -15.55
N ASP A 388 9.47 -20.23 -16.39
CA ASP A 388 10.50 -21.21 -16.01
C ASP A 388 11.83 -20.50 -15.67
N GLY A 389 12.21 -19.52 -16.47
CA GLY A 389 13.38 -18.68 -16.18
C GLY A 389 13.26 -17.91 -14.86
N ALA A 390 12.10 -17.27 -14.64
CA ALA A 390 11.83 -16.56 -13.38
C ALA A 390 11.82 -17.52 -12.18
N GLN A 391 11.21 -18.69 -12.31
CA GLN A 391 11.18 -19.72 -11.29
C GLN A 391 12.60 -20.16 -10.90
N ALA A 392 13.44 -20.46 -11.88
CA ALA A 392 14.82 -20.90 -11.63
C ALA A 392 15.63 -19.80 -10.91
N ALA A 393 15.49 -18.53 -11.33
CA ALA A 393 16.17 -17.41 -10.71
C ALA A 393 15.75 -17.25 -9.24
N VAL A 394 14.42 -17.25 -8.96
CA VAL A 394 13.90 -17.10 -7.59
C VAL A 394 14.30 -18.30 -6.72
N GLN A 395 14.25 -19.52 -7.25
CA GLN A 395 14.72 -20.71 -6.52
C GLN A 395 16.18 -20.60 -6.09
N ALA A 396 17.06 -20.13 -6.98
CA ALA A 396 18.48 -19.94 -6.69
C ALA A 396 18.69 -18.89 -5.59
N ASP A 397 17.94 -17.77 -5.62
CA ASP A 397 18.02 -16.71 -4.64
C ASP A 397 17.48 -17.16 -3.27
N VAL A 398 16.35 -17.88 -3.26
CA VAL A 398 15.77 -18.46 -2.03
C VAL A 398 16.72 -19.49 -1.41
N ALA A 399 17.36 -20.33 -2.23
CA ALA A 399 18.34 -21.30 -1.73
C ALA A 399 19.53 -20.58 -1.08
N ARG A 400 20.03 -19.52 -1.70
CA ARG A 400 21.09 -18.68 -1.11
C ARG A 400 20.70 -18.02 0.20
N LEU A 401 19.45 -17.51 0.29
CA LEU A 401 18.92 -16.93 1.52
C LEU A 401 18.88 -17.97 2.64
N ARG A 402 18.37 -19.17 2.35
CA ARG A 402 18.23 -20.25 3.33
C ARG A 402 19.55 -20.90 3.73
N GLY A 403 20.53 -20.94 2.84
CA GLY A 403 21.88 -21.46 3.10
C GLY A 403 22.76 -20.53 3.91
N LYS A 404 22.35 -19.28 4.15
CA LYS A 404 23.04 -18.31 5.04
C LYS A 404 22.57 -18.39 6.50
N LYS A 405 21.55 -19.20 6.79
CA LYS A 405 21.04 -19.48 8.13
C LYS A 405 21.66 -20.75 8.69
#